data_9c1d328f16f432b74888cfcb5b1a2012
#
_entry.id   9c1d328f16f432b74888cfcb5b1a2012
#
_cell.length_a   1.000
_cell.length_b   1.000
_cell.length_c   1.000
_cell.angle_alpha   90.00
_cell.angle_beta   90.00
_cell.angle_gamma   90.00
#
_symmetry.space_group_name_H-M   'P 1'
#
loop_
_entity.id
_entity.type
_entity.pdbx_description
1 polymer ?
#
loop_
_entity_poly.entity_id
_entity_poly.type
_entity_poly.pdbx_seq_one_letter_code
_entity_poly.pdbx_strand_id
1 'polypeptide(L)'
;QGHWYSYFGVVPALLLFLPYRAVTSLFVDGGLMMPCGAAVPLLMLGFLVFGCLLVIRVISRIRPNAPLAAVSMLCVFMLLASNGLYLWYRTNFYSVPIAASRLLSVLGLWLWLGAAKRVPVSGDRIREVDGTQSLSLPHLAAGSMCIAANLGCRPQFILVALLAFVIFWPQIQSIFRHASNDSSLPHMSVWRLMRAPLAALLPALIAIVPLLAYNVVRFGSPLDFGTSYQMTVTDMTSYRQPLSNLALTVAYYLFLPLRFTDAFPFLAVNPAPLPTWGFTEAMPGGLFTIAPLTLAALACPFLYRRMRKAGRTNTWLLL
;
A
#
# COMPACT_ATOMS: atom_id res chain seq x y z
N GLN A 1 -8.26 -22.62 -25.38
CA GLN A 1 -6.84 -22.54 -25.71
C GLN A 1 -5.96 -23.52 -24.88
N GLY A 2 -6.52 -24.34 -23.99
CA GLY A 2 -5.83 -25.43 -23.28
C GLY A 2 -4.80 -25.04 -22.22
N HIS A 3 -4.71 -23.78 -21.84
CA HIS A 3 -3.79 -23.30 -20.81
C HIS A 3 -4.52 -22.89 -19.53
N TRP A 4 -3.96 -23.29 -18.39
CA TRP A 4 -4.45 -22.91 -17.08
C TRP A 4 -3.63 -21.72 -16.56
N TYR A 5 -4.29 -20.66 -16.14
CA TYR A 5 -3.65 -19.48 -15.59
C TYR A 5 -4.10 -19.25 -14.14
N SER A 6 -3.17 -18.82 -13.30
CA SER A 6 -3.54 -18.30 -12.00
C SER A 6 -4.27 -16.96 -12.17
N TYR A 7 -5.41 -16.81 -11.56
CA TYR A 7 -6.18 -15.57 -11.52
C TYR A 7 -5.43 -14.41 -10.83
N PHE A 8 -4.49 -14.73 -9.94
CA PHE A 8 -3.69 -13.72 -9.26
C PHE A 8 -2.55 -13.21 -10.13
N GLY A 9 -2.08 -11.97 -9.78
CA GLY A 9 -0.94 -11.39 -10.45
C GLY A 9 0.35 -12.17 -10.24
N VAL A 10 1.28 -12.00 -11.16
CA VAL A 10 2.54 -12.75 -11.25
C VAL A 10 3.61 -12.30 -10.26
N VAL A 11 3.48 -11.10 -9.66
CA VAL A 11 4.54 -10.49 -8.84
C VAL A 11 4.94 -11.33 -7.63
N PRO A 12 4.04 -11.94 -6.84
CA PRO A 12 4.46 -12.83 -5.75
C PRO A 12 5.27 -14.03 -6.25
N ALA A 13 4.91 -14.55 -7.44
CA ALA A 13 5.64 -15.65 -8.05
C ALA A 13 7.07 -15.23 -8.42
N LEU A 14 7.25 -14.07 -9.02
CA LEU A 14 8.56 -13.54 -9.40
C LEU A 14 9.42 -13.15 -8.20
N LEU A 15 8.82 -12.61 -7.14
CA LEU A 15 9.56 -12.15 -5.96
C LEU A 15 9.99 -13.27 -5.02
N LEU A 16 9.20 -14.33 -4.91
CA LEU A 16 9.41 -15.34 -3.88
C LEU A 16 9.49 -16.77 -4.43
N PHE A 17 8.50 -17.22 -5.18
CA PHE A 17 8.41 -18.61 -5.60
C PHE A 17 9.47 -18.98 -6.66
N LEU A 18 9.70 -18.10 -7.63
CA LEU A 18 10.69 -18.32 -8.68
C LEU A 18 12.13 -18.34 -8.13
N PRO A 19 12.58 -17.34 -7.31
CA PRO A 19 13.90 -17.38 -6.69
C PRO A 19 14.08 -18.59 -5.78
N TYR A 20 13.08 -18.96 -4.99
CA TYR A 20 13.14 -20.14 -4.15
C TYR A 20 13.34 -21.42 -4.97
N ARG A 21 12.56 -21.59 -6.03
CA ARG A 21 12.70 -22.74 -6.93
C ARG A 21 14.05 -22.75 -7.62
N ALA A 22 14.53 -21.60 -8.09
CA ALA A 22 15.85 -21.49 -8.73
C ALA A 22 17.00 -21.84 -7.77
N VAL A 23 16.94 -21.41 -6.52
CA VAL A 23 17.96 -21.77 -5.52
C VAL A 23 17.88 -23.25 -5.17
N THR A 24 16.68 -23.79 -4.95
CA THR A 24 16.52 -25.20 -4.57
C THR A 24 16.82 -26.18 -5.73
N SER A 25 16.72 -25.71 -6.98
CA SER A 25 17.13 -26.53 -8.15
C SER A 25 18.63 -26.82 -8.23
N LEU A 26 19.46 -26.09 -7.45
CA LEU A 26 20.87 -26.37 -7.29
C LEU A 26 21.12 -27.65 -6.44
N PHE A 27 20.12 -28.10 -5.68
CA PHE A 27 20.24 -29.22 -4.75
C PHE A 27 19.26 -30.36 -5.04
N VAL A 28 18.16 -30.07 -5.73
CA VAL A 28 17.10 -31.03 -6.07
C VAL A 28 16.66 -30.82 -7.50
N ASP A 29 16.65 -31.87 -8.31
CA ASP A 29 16.23 -31.82 -9.70
C ASP A 29 14.81 -31.24 -9.84
N GLY A 30 14.69 -30.19 -10.66
CA GLY A 30 13.44 -29.44 -10.85
C GLY A 30 13.07 -28.44 -9.75
N GLY A 31 13.86 -28.35 -8.67
CA GLY A 31 13.66 -27.45 -7.54
C GLY A 31 12.45 -27.79 -6.67
N LEU A 32 12.38 -27.20 -5.49
CA LEU A 32 11.26 -27.37 -4.54
C LEU A 32 10.19 -26.30 -4.75
N MET A 33 8.95 -26.67 -4.48
CA MET A 33 7.82 -25.74 -4.44
C MET A 33 7.68 -25.17 -3.02
N MET A 34 7.70 -23.85 -2.89
CA MET A 34 7.47 -23.21 -1.60
C MET A 34 6.00 -23.32 -1.21
N PRO A 35 5.67 -23.84 -0.02
CA PRO A 35 4.27 -23.88 0.45
C PRO A 35 3.78 -22.47 0.83
N CYS A 36 2.49 -22.20 0.63
CA CYS A 36 1.87 -20.93 1.05
C CYS A 36 2.03 -20.67 2.56
N GLY A 37 2.06 -21.76 3.36
CA GLY A 37 2.33 -21.71 4.80
C GLY A 37 3.69 -21.14 5.17
N ALA A 38 4.68 -21.17 4.28
CA ALA A 38 5.98 -20.53 4.46
C ALA A 38 6.02 -19.15 3.78
N ALA A 39 5.40 -19.02 2.62
CA ALA A 39 5.40 -17.80 1.83
C ALA A 39 4.69 -16.62 2.55
N VAL A 40 3.50 -16.86 3.11
CA VAL A 40 2.73 -15.81 3.79
C VAL A 40 3.45 -15.29 5.04
N PRO A 41 3.91 -16.12 6.00
CA PRO A 41 4.68 -15.64 7.14
C PRO A 41 5.95 -14.86 6.76
N LEU A 42 6.67 -15.28 5.73
CA LEU A 42 7.87 -14.58 5.27
C LEU A 42 7.54 -13.17 4.74
N LEU A 43 6.51 -13.06 3.91
CA LEU A 43 6.04 -11.76 3.41
C LEU A 43 5.49 -10.87 4.54
N MET A 44 4.79 -11.46 5.50
CA MET A 44 4.26 -10.75 6.67
C MET A 44 5.36 -10.32 7.63
N LEU A 45 6.46 -11.08 7.76
CA LEU A 45 7.63 -10.65 8.52
C LEU A 45 8.24 -9.39 7.87
N GLY A 46 8.40 -9.39 6.56
CA GLY A 46 8.84 -8.20 5.82
C GLY A 46 7.89 -7.01 6.02
N PHE A 47 6.57 -7.25 5.94
CA PHE A 47 5.56 -6.23 6.25
C PHE A 47 5.71 -5.67 7.66
N LEU A 48 5.92 -6.53 8.68
CA LEU A 48 6.11 -6.12 10.06
C LEU A 48 7.34 -5.21 10.21
N VAL A 49 8.48 -5.63 9.68
CA VAL A 49 9.73 -4.87 9.75
C VAL A 49 9.58 -3.51 9.07
N PHE A 50 9.19 -3.47 7.81
CA PHE A 50 9.06 -2.21 7.07
C PHE A 50 7.88 -1.36 7.55
N GLY A 51 6.82 -1.97 8.06
CA GLY A 51 5.71 -1.26 8.70
C GLY A 51 6.15 -0.54 9.96
N CYS A 52 6.90 -1.19 10.85
CA CYS A 52 7.48 -0.54 12.03
C CYS A 52 8.48 0.57 11.64
N LEU A 53 9.33 0.31 10.65
CA LEU A 53 10.25 1.34 10.13
C LEU A 53 9.50 2.53 9.53
N LEU A 54 8.38 2.30 8.85
CA LEU A 54 7.50 3.35 8.34
C LEU A 54 6.90 4.18 9.48
N VAL A 55 6.34 3.53 10.51
CA VAL A 55 5.80 4.20 11.71
C VAL A 55 6.87 5.06 12.37
N ILE A 56 8.05 4.49 12.62
CA ILE A 56 9.18 5.21 13.22
C ILE A 56 9.55 6.43 12.35
N ARG A 57 9.63 6.26 11.03
CA ARG A 57 9.96 7.33 10.10
C ARG A 57 8.91 8.45 10.10
N VAL A 58 7.63 8.12 10.14
CA VAL A 58 6.54 9.10 10.26
C VAL A 58 6.63 9.85 11.59
N ILE A 59 6.74 9.12 12.71
CA ILE A 59 6.79 9.75 14.04
C ILE A 59 8.02 10.64 14.17
N SER A 60 9.19 10.19 13.72
CA SER A 60 10.42 10.99 13.77
C SER A 60 10.32 12.29 12.96
N ARG A 61 9.41 12.37 11.98
CA ARG A 61 9.12 13.59 11.23
C ARG A 61 8.21 14.55 11.98
N ILE A 62 7.21 13.99 12.68
CA ILE A 62 6.18 14.78 13.38
C ILE A 62 6.69 15.21 14.76
N ARG A 63 7.27 14.27 15.50
CA ARG A 63 7.74 14.48 16.86
C ARG A 63 9.05 13.72 17.10
N PRO A 64 10.22 14.34 16.80
CA PRO A 64 11.53 13.70 16.91
C PRO A 64 11.81 13.11 18.31
N ASN A 65 11.32 13.78 19.35
CA ASN A 65 11.51 13.38 20.76
C ASN A 65 10.31 12.58 21.31
N ALA A 66 9.63 11.78 20.46
CA ALA A 66 8.54 10.92 20.93
C ALA A 66 9.09 9.83 21.87
N PRO A 67 8.44 9.57 23.02
CA PRO A 67 8.88 8.53 23.94
C PRO A 67 8.78 7.15 23.28
N LEU A 68 9.75 6.29 23.57
CA LEU A 68 9.81 4.94 23.02
C LEU A 68 8.50 4.15 23.22
N ALA A 69 7.87 4.31 24.39
CA ALA A 69 6.59 3.66 24.66
C ALA A 69 5.49 4.05 23.65
N ALA A 70 5.39 5.34 23.29
CA ALA A 70 4.40 5.79 22.28
C ALA A 70 4.71 5.21 20.90
N VAL A 71 5.99 5.16 20.52
CA VAL A 71 6.41 4.56 19.25
C VAL A 71 6.08 3.08 19.21
N SER A 72 6.39 2.35 20.29
CA SER A 72 6.10 0.92 20.41
C SER A 72 4.60 0.65 20.36
N MET A 73 3.78 1.44 21.07
CA MET A 73 2.32 1.31 21.05
C MET A 73 1.75 1.52 19.63
N LEU A 74 2.29 2.48 18.87
CA LEU A 74 1.85 2.71 17.49
C LEU A 74 2.29 1.60 16.55
N CYS A 75 3.46 1.00 16.76
CA CYS A 75 3.88 -0.19 16.01
C CYS A 75 2.96 -1.39 16.30
N VAL A 76 2.64 -1.63 17.56
CA VAL A 76 1.68 -2.69 17.96
C VAL A 76 0.29 -2.41 17.38
N PHE A 77 -0.17 -1.17 17.46
CA PHE A 77 -1.45 -0.77 16.86
C PHE A 77 -1.46 -1.03 15.35
N MET A 78 -0.41 -0.64 14.62
CA MET A 78 -0.29 -0.88 13.18
C MET A 78 -0.37 -2.38 12.86
N LEU A 79 0.31 -3.23 13.65
CA LEU A 79 0.28 -4.67 13.48
C LEU A 79 -1.13 -5.24 13.69
N LEU A 80 -1.80 -4.85 14.75
CA LEU A 80 -3.16 -5.33 15.07
C LEU A 80 -4.20 -4.78 14.08
N ALA A 81 -4.17 -3.48 13.80
CA ALA A 81 -5.09 -2.80 12.88
C ALA A 81 -4.97 -3.30 11.43
N SER A 82 -3.80 -3.82 11.05
CA SER A 82 -3.60 -4.40 9.72
C SER A 82 -4.26 -5.76 9.51
N ASN A 83 -4.91 -6.34 10.53
CA ASN A 83 -5.44 -7.70 10.50
C ASN A 83 -4.38 -8.76 10.10
N GLY A 84 -3.12 -8.51 10.48
CA GLY A 84 -1.97 -9.36 10.15
C GLY A 84 -2.08 -10.77 10.73
N LEU A 85 -2.62 -10.89 11.95
CA LEU A 85 -2.83 -12.17 12.62
C LEU A 85 -3.78 -13.09 11.85
N TYR A 86 -4.82 -12.53 11.25
CA TYR A 86 -5.76 -13.32 10.43
C TYR A 86 -5.10 -13.87 9.17
N LEU A 87 -4.26 -13.09 8.49
CA LEU A 87 -3.49 -13.57 7.34
C LEU A 87 -2.49 -14.66 7.74
N TRP A 88 -1.90 -14.52 8.91
CA TRP A 88 -0.95 -15.51 9.44
C TRP A 88 -1.63 -16.84 9.75
N TYR A 89 -2.84 -16.79 10.27
CA TYR A 89 -3.65 -17.97 10.52
C TYR A 89 -4.15 -18.63 9.22
N ARG A 90 -4.60 -17.83 8.24
CA ARG A 90 -5.19 -18.32 7.00
C ARG A 90 -4.19 -18.28 5.84
N THR A 91 -3.17 -19.13 5.91
CA THR A 91 -2.09 -19.21 4.94
C THR A 91 -2.50 -20.02 3.70
N ASN A 92 -3.29 -19.43 2.82
CA ASN A 92 -3.67 -20.02 1.56
C ASN A 92 -3.14 -19.20 0.37
N PHE A 93 -3.35 -19.68 -0.84
CA PHE A 93 -2.85 -19.01 -2.02
C PHE A 93 -3.50 -17.62 -2.26
N TYR A 94 -4.71 -17.37 -1.74
CA TYR A 94 -5.34 -16.05 -1.74
C TYR A 94 -4.64 -15.06 -0.80
N SER A 95 -4.04 -15.56 0.27
CA SER A 95 -3.34 -14.73 1.25
C SER A 95 -1.98 -14.25 0.76
N VAL A 96 -1.32 -15.00 -0.13
CA VAL A 96 0.01 -14.66 -0.68
C VAL A 96 0.02 -13.30 -1.38
N PRO A 97 -0.84 -13.01 -2.38
CA PRO A 97 -0.83 -11.71 -3.04
C PRO A 97 -1.25 -10.55 -2.11
N ILE A 98 -2.08 -10.81 -1.09
CA ILE A 98 -2.42 -9.80 -0.09
C ILE A 98 -1.20 -9.47 0.78
N ALA A 99 -0.49 -10.48 1.26
CA ALA A 99 0.72 -10.30 2.07
C ALA A 99 1.83 -9.60 1.27
N ALA A 100 2.02 -9.98 0.01
CA ALA A 100 2.98 -9.32 -0.90
C ALA A 100 2.61 -7.86 -1.14
N SER A 101 1.34 -7.54 -1.40
CA SER A 101 0.88 -6.16 -1.58
C SER A 101 1.09 -5.31 -0.32
N ARG A 102 0.86 -5.88 0.85
CA ARG A 102 1.11 -5.18 2.12
C ARG A 102 2.58 -4.84 2.29
N LEU A 103 3.46 -5.82 2.08
CA LEU A 103 4.91 -5.61 2.14
C LEU A 103 5.34 -4.52 1.14
N LEU A 104 4.95 -4.64 -0.13
CA LEU A 104 5.33 -3.69 -1.18
C LEU A 104 4.79 -2.28 -0.90
N SER A 105 3.57 -2.17 -0.35
CA SER A 105 2.99 -0.88 0.03
C SER A 105 3.77 -0.19 1.14
N VAL A 106 4.06 -0.88 2.25
CA VAL A 106 4.79 -0.25 3.36
C VAL A 106 6.25 0.02 3.02
N LEU A 107 6.90 -0.88 2.26
CA LEU A 107 8.25 -0.68 1.74
C LEU A 107 8.31 0.52 0.80
N GLY A 108 7.37 0.60 -0.15
CA GLY A 108 7.29 1.71 -1.09
C GLY A 108 7.05 3.06 -0.40
N LEU A 109 6.14 3.12 0.56
CA LEU A 109 5.89 4.32 1.37
C LEU A 109 7.10 4.68 2.24
N TRP A 110 7.76 3.69 2.84
CA TRP A 110 8.98 3.92 3.62
C TRP A 110 10.10 4.51 2.75
N LEU A 111 10.27 4.02 1.53
CA LEU A 111 11.22 4.56 0.56
C LEU A 111 10.81 5.98 0.12
N TRP A 112 9.56 6.23 -0.23
CA TRP A 112 9.07 7.54 -0.63
C TRP A 112 9.27 8.59 0.46
N LEU A 113 8.92 8.27 1.69
CA LEU A 113 9.23 9.14 2.81
C LEU A 113 10.75 9.33 3.00
N GLY A 114 11.57 8.33 2.68
CA GLY A 114 13.03 8.45 2.69
C GLY A 114 13.60 9.31 1.56
N ALA A 115 12.83 9.56 0.50
CA ALA A 115 13.31 10.37 -0.62
C ALA A 115 13.51 11.84 -0.27
N ALA A 116 12.64 12.42 0.56
CA ALA A 116 12.77 13.81 0.98
C ALA A 116 13.98 14.00 1.93
N LYS A 117 14.98 14.77 1.50
CA LYS A 117 16.14 15.12 2.30
C LYS A 117 15.76 16.12 3.39
N ARG A 118 16.36 15.95 4.56
CA ARG A 118 16.20 16.85 5.69
C ARG A 118 17.49 17.62 5.93
N VAL A 119 17.37 18.90 6.22
CA VAL A 119 18.49 19.72 6.66
C VAL A 119 18.25 20.09 8.12
N PRO A 120 19.17 19.80 9.04
CA PRO A 120 19.10 20.30 10.40
C PRO A 120 19.19 21.82 10.38
N VAL A 121 18.18 22.48 10.91
CA VAL A 121 18.19 23.92 11.16
C VAL A 121 18.57 24.11 12.63
N SER A 122 19.52 25.01 12.89
CA SER A 122 19.98 25.35 14.24
C SER A 122 18.80 25.61 15.17
N GLY A 123 18.75 24.89 16.31
CA GLY A 123 17.68 25.03 17.31
C GLY A 123 16.56 23.99 17.18
N ASP A 124 16.85 22.70 17.21
CA ASP A 124 15.89 21.57 17.35
C ASP A 124 14.77 21.49 16.27
N ARG A 125 14.85 22.28 15.22
CA ARG A 125 13.89 22.27 14.11
C ARG A 125 14.50 21.62 12.88
N ILE A 126 13.94 20.52 12.46
CA ILE A 126 14.27 19.90 11.18
C ILE A 126 13.37 20.56 10.12
N ARG A 127 13.98 21.20 9.14
CA ARG A 127 13.26 21.73 7.98
C ARG A 127 13.48 20.81 6.78
N GLU A 128 12.40 20.43 6.14
CA GLU A 128 12.51 19.78 4.83
C GLU A 128 12.94 20.82 3.80
N VAL A 129 13.89 20.44 2.96
CA VAL A 129 14.36 21.31 1.87
C VAL A 129 13.28 21.33 0.80
N ASP A 130 12.66 22.47 0.61
CA ASP A 130 11.65 22.64 -0.43
C ASP A 130 12.28 22.54 -1.83
N GLY A 131 11.58 21.83 -2.69
CA GLY A 131 11.91 21.72 -4.11
C GLY A 131 12.38 20.34 -4.56
N THR A 132 12.31 20.12 -5.88
CA THR A 132 12.65 18.84 -6.54
C THR A 132 14.15 18.48 -6.42
N GLN A 133 15.01 19.45 -6.15
CA GLN A 133 16.46 19.24 -6.01
C GLN A 133 16.85 18.51 -4.72
N SER A 134 15.98 18.54 -3.71
CA SER A 134 16.23 17.92 -2.41
C SER A 134 15.86 16.44 -2.34
N LEU A 135 15.29 15.87 -3.42
CA LEU A 135 14.85 14.49 -3.44
C LEU A 135 15.99 13.51 -3.75
N SER A 136 16.01 12.40 -3.01
CA SER A 136 16.84 11.24 -3.32
C SER A 136 16.15 10.42 -4.43
N LEU A 137 16.66 10.55 -5.66
CA LEU A 137 16.09 9.87 -6.83
C LEU A 137 16.07 8.34 -6.68
N PRO A 138 17.09 7.65 -6.11
CA PRO A 138 17.03 6.21 -5.92
C PRO A 138 15.90 5.77 -4.98
N HIS A 139 15.68 6.48 -3.88
CA HIS A 139 14.57 6.18 -2.96
C HIS A 139 13.21 6.41 -3.63
N LEU A 140 13.08 7.48 -4.40
CA LEU A 140 11.87 7.79 -5.16
C LEU A 140 11.58 6.70 -6.19
N ALA A 141 12.60 6.31 -6.97
CA ALA A 141 12.51 5.28 -8.01
C ALA A 141 12.13 3.91 -7.43
N ALA A 142 12.86 3.47 -6.40
CA ALA A 142 12.60 2.18 -5.76
C ALA A 142 11.22 2.13 -5.08
N GLY A 143 10.80 3.22 -4.43
CA GLY A 143 9.47 3.32 -3.84
C GLY A 143 8.36 3.26 -4.88
N SER A 144 8.52 3.96 -6.01
CA SER A 144 7.57 3.92 -7.12
C SER A 144 7.48 2.54 -7.77
N MET A 145 8.61 1.85 -7.93
CA MET A 145 8.64 0.46 -8.40
C MET A 145 7.86 -0.47 -7.47
N CYS A 146 8.09 -0.39 -6.15
CA CYS A 146 7.37 -1.22 -5.17
C CYS A 146 5.86 -0.97 -5.20
N ILE A 147 5.43 0.29 -5.27
CA ILE A 147 4.00 0.62 -5.29
C ILE A 147 3.36 0.19 -6.61
N ALA A 148 4.04 0.38 -7.73
CA ALA A 148 3.56 -0.06 -9.04
C ALA A 148 3.44 -1.58 -9.15
N ALA A 149 4.37 -2.33 -8.55
CA ALA A 149 4.35 -3.79 -8.50
C ALA A 149 3.09 -4.37 -7.81
N ASN A 150 2.39 -3.58 -6.98
CA ASN A 150 1.11 -3.98 -6.40
C ASN A 150 0.06 -4.34 -7.45
N LEU A 151 0.11 -3.74 -8.64
CA LEU A 151 -0.78 -4.10 -9.75
C LEU A 151 -0.68 -5.59 -10.10
N GLY A 152 0.51 -6.16 -10.02
CA GLY A 152 0.76 -7.58 -10.27
C GLY A 152 0.66 -8.47 -9.03
N CYS A 153 0.15 -7.95 -7.92
CA CYS A 153 -0.27 -8.74 -6.75
C CYS A 153 -1.80 -8.75 -6.66
N ARG A 154 -2.36 -7.59 -6.28
CA ARG A 154 -3.79 -7.29 -6.29
C ARG A 154 -4.01 -5.86 -6.80
N PRO A 155 -4.74 -5.64 -7.90
CA PRO A 155 -4.84 -4.34 -8.58
C PRO A 155 -5.30 -3.19 -7.68
N GLN A 156 -6.20 -3.44 -6.72
CA GLN A 156 -6.71 -2.41 -5.82
C GLN A 156 -5.62 -1.77 -4.93
N PHE A 157 -4.52 -2.47 -4.66
CA PHE A 157 -3.45 -1.90 -3.85
C PHE A 157 -2.63 -0.83 -4.58
N ILE A 158 -2.79 -0.67 -5.91
CA ILE A 158 -2.20 0.45 -6.66
C ILE A 158 -2.71 1.80 -6.15
N LEU A 159 -3.90 1.84 -5.53
CA LEU A 159 -4.47 3.06 -4.95
C LEU A 159 -3.57 3.71 -3.88
N VAL A 160 -2.65 2.96 -3.29
CA VAL A 160 -1.60 3.52 -2.42
C VAL A 160 -0.77 4.60 -3.14
N ALA A 161 -0.68 4.53 -4.49
CA ALA A 161 -0.01 5.56 -5.29
C ALA A 161 -0.63 6.96 -5.12
N LEU A 162 -1.90 7.07 -4.75
CA LEU A 162 -2.56 8.35 -4.49
C LEU A 162 -1.91 9.12 -3.33
N LEU A 163 -1.25 8.42 -2.40
CA LEU A 163 -0.49 9.05 -1.33
C LEU A 163 0.74 9.84 -1.84
N ALA A 164 1.17 9.63 -3.10
CA ALA A 164 2.20 10.45 -3.72
C ALA A 164 1.81 11.94 -3.75
N PHE A 165 0.54 12.24 -4.02
CA PHE A 165 0.03 13.62 -4.02
C PHE A 165 0.14 14.27 -2.63
N VAL A 166 -0.04 13.47 -1.58
CA VAL A 166 0.11 13.94 -0.21
C VAL A 166 1.58 14.11 0.15
N ILE A 167 2.39 13.07 -0.10
CA ILE A 167 3.80 13.01 0.30
C ILE A 167 4.66 14.03 -0.46
N PHE A 168 4.39 14.24 -1.75
CA PHE A 168 5.19 15.09 -2.63
C PHE A 168 4.49 16.39 -3.05
N TRP A 169 3.44 16.80 -2.32
CA TRP A 169 2.69 18.01 -2.65
C TRP A 169 3.54 19.27 -2.83
N PRO A 170 4.52 19.58 -1.94
CA PRO A 170 5.38 20.75 -2.12
C PRO A 170 6.19 20.69 -3.42
N GLN A 171 6.70 19.50 -3.77
CA GLN A 171 7.49 19.30 -4.97
C GLN A 171 6.62 19.41 -6.24
N ILE A 172 5.40 18.87 -6.17
CA ILE A 172 4.42 18.98 -7.25
C ILE A 172 4.06 20.45 -7.46
N GLN A 173 3.76 21.20 -6.41
CA GLN A 173 3.49 22.63 -6.50
C GLN A 173 4.68 23.41 -7.08
N SER A 174 5.92 23.08 -6.69
CA SER A 174 7.09 23.73 -7.24
C SER A 174 7.24 23.53 -8.75
N ILE A 175 6.92 22.32 -9.26
CA ILE A 175 6.90 22.02 -10.69
C ILE A 175 5.89 22.89 -11.43
N PHE A 176 4.66 22.98 -10.92
CA PHE A 176 3.61 23.81 -11.52
C PHE A 176 3.95 25.29 -11.52
N ARG A 177 4.52 25.82 -10.45
CA ARG A 177 4.96 27.24 -10.38
C ARG A 177 6.06 27.55 -11.39
N HIS A 178 7.06 26.65 -11.54
CA HIS A 178 8.10 26.83 -12.55
C HIS A 178 7.56 26.71 -13.97
N ALA A 179 6.59 25.83 -14.19
CA ALA A 179 5.94 25.67 -15.49
C ALA A 179 5.07 26.88 -15.88
N SER A 180 4.53 27.62 -14.91
CA SER A 180 3.75 28.85 -15.15
C SER A 180 4.61 30.10 -15.33
N ASN A 181 5.93 29.98 -15.49
CA ASN A 181 6.86 31.10 -15.70
C ASN A 181 6.75 32.19 -14.60
N ASP A 182 6.58 31.79 -13.35
CA ASP A 182 6.56 32.72 -12.23
C ASP A 182 7.92 33.43 -12.13
N SER A 183 7.94 34.73 -12.50
CA SER A 183 9.14 35.57 -12.53
C SER A 183 9.82 35.75 -11.17
N SER A 184 9.14 35.35 -10.09
CA SER A 184 9.70 35.37 -8.73
C SER A 184 10.65 34.20 -8.44
N LEU A 185 10.71 33.18 -9.33
CA LEU A 185 11.52 31.98 -9.12
C LEU A 185 12.78 31.97 -10.00
N PRO A 186 13.91 31.45 -9.49
CA PRO A 186 15.13 31.34 -10.29
C PRO A 186 14.91 30.41 -11.48
N HIS A 187 15.44 30.77 -12.63
CA HIS A 187 15.32 30.01 -13.88
C HIS A 187 15.98 28.63 -13.72
N MET A 188 15.16 27.56 -13.70
CA MET A 188 15.64 26.20 -13.62
C MET A 188 15.67 25.54 -15.00
N SER A 189 16.75 24.80 -15.28
CA SER A 189 16.81 23.94 -16.47
C SER A 189 15.66 22.92 -16.46
N VAL A 190 14.98 22.74 -17.59
CA VAL A 190 13.91 21.75 -17.78
C VAL A 190 14.33 20.36 -17.31
N TRP A 191 15.58 19.98 -17.56
CA TRP A 191 16.13 18.71 -17.12
C TRP A 191 16.10 18.55 -15.58
N ARG A 192 16.46 19.60 -14.83
CA ARG A 192 16.41 19.57 -13.37
C ARG A 192 14.99 19.42 -12.85
N LEU A 193 14.03 20.05 -13.51
CA LEU A 193 12.62 19.98 -13.17
C LEU A 193 12.04 18.57 -13.43
N MET A 194 12.45 17.93 -14.52
CA MET A 194 11.93 16.62 -14.94
C MET A 194 12.58 15.43 -14.24
N ARG A 195 13.71 15.59 -13.57
CA ARG A 195 14.45 14.47 -12.92
C ARG A 195 13.61 13.71 -11.91
N ALA A 196 12.86 14.40 -11.05
CA ALA A 196 12.02 13.76 -10.04
C ALA A 196 10.79 13.05 -10.64
N PRO A 197 9.99 13.68 -11.52
CA PRO A 197 8.93 12.99 -12.27
C PRO A 197 9.43 11.76 -13.03
N LEU A 198 10.55 11.85 -13.72
CA LEU A 198 11.12 10.72 -14.46
C LEU A 198 11.57 9.59 -13.51
N ALA A 199 12.22 9.93 -12.38
CA ALA A 199 12.61 8.95 -11.38
C ALA A 199 11.41 8.25 -10.71
N ALA A 200 10.26 8.89 -10.64
CA ALA A 200 9.04 8.28 -10.15
C ALA A 200 8.34 7.43 -11.23
N LEU A 201 8.19 7.97 -12.43
CA LEU A 201 7.35 7.37 -13.47
C LEU A 201 8.05 6.23 -14.21
N LEU A 202 9.34 6.36 -14.57
CA LEU A 202 10.03 5.33 -15.35
C LEU A 202 10.07 3.97 -14.64
N PRO A 203 10.46 3.85 -13.35
CA PRO A 203 10.40 2.58 -12.64
C PRO A 203 8.98 2.04 -12.49
N ALA A 204 8.00 2.91 -12.29
CA ALA A 204 6.60 2.51 -12.24
C ALA A 204 6.14 1.92 -13.58
N LEU A 205 6.48 2.55 -14.70
CA LEU A 205 6.17 2.03 -16.05
C LEU A 205 6.90 0.72 -16.34
N ILE A 206 8.17 0.58 -15.93
CA ILE A 206 8.92 -0.68 -16.04
C ILE A 206 8.22 -1.83 -15.31
N ALA A 207 7.55 -1.55 -14.19
CA ALA A 207 6.74 -2.55 -13.49
C ALA A 207 5.37 -2.78 -14.16
N ILE A 208 4.66 -1.72 -14.52
CA ILE A 208 3.26 -1.79 -15.00
C ILE A 208 3.18 -2.35 -16.43
N VAL A 209 4.01 -1.88 -17.35
CA VAL A 209 3.89 -2.23 -18.78
C VAL A 209 4.01 -3.74 -19.01
N PRO A 210 5.00 -4.46 -18.45
CA PRO A 210 5.07 -5.93 -18.58
C PRO A 210 3.86 -6.64 -17.98
N LEU A 211 3.31 -6.13 -16.87
CA LEU A 211 2.12 -6.72 -16.22
C LEU A 211 0.88 -6.57 -17.11
N LEU A 212 0.68 -5.40 -17.72
CA LEU A 212 -0.41 -5.18 -18.67
C LEU A 212 -0.24 -6.02 -19.94
N ALA A 213 0.97 -6.09 -20.48
CA ALA A 213 1.28 -6.97 -21.61
C ALA A 213 1.01 -8.45 -21.28
N TYR A 214 1.38 -8.89 -20.08
CA TYR A 214 1.09 -10.24 -19.61
C TYR A 214 -0.43 -10.50 -19.48
N ASN A 215 -1.21 -9.51 -19.09
CA ASN A 215 -2.69 -9.62 -19.07
C ASN A 215 -3.24 -9.76 -20.49
N VAL A 216 -2.73 -9.01 -21.48
CA VAL A 216 -3.11 -9.16 -22.88
C VAL A 216 -2.86 -10.59 -23.38
N VAL A 217 -1.71 -11.16 -23.06
CA VAL A 217 -1.37 -12.54 -23.46
C VAL A 217 -2.31 -13.57 -22.82
N ARG A 218 -2.69 -13.36 -21.55
CA ARG A 218 -3.56 -14.30 -20.81
C ARG A 218 -5.04 -14.18 -21.14
N PHE A 219 -5.53 -12.95 -21.22
CA PHE A 219 -6.95 -12.63 -21.21
C PHE A 219 -7.41 -11.81 -22.41
N GLY A 220 -6.50 -11.40 -23.31
CA GLY A 220 -6.82 -10.58 -24.48
C GLY A 220 -7.02 -9.09 -24.21
N SER A 221 -6.93 -8.66 -22.93
CA SER A 221 -7.09 -7.25 -22.55
C SER A 221 -6.08 -6.85 -21.47
N PRO A 222 -5.49 -5.64 -21.55
CA PRO A 222 -4.52 -5.19 -20.55
C PRO A 222 -5.13 -4.96 -19.16
N LEU A 223 -6.42 -4.61 -19.09
CA LEU A 223 -7.13 -4.33 -17.84
C LEU A 223 -7.98 -5.50 -17.34
N ASP A 224 -7.93 -6.64 -18.02
CA ASP A 224 -8.54 -7.86 -17.51
C ASP A 224 -7.56 -8.58 -16.57
N PHE A 225 -7.97 -8.75 -15.33
CA PHE A 225 -7.19 -9.44 -14.28
C PHE A 225 -7.70 -10.86 -14.03
N GLY A 226 -8.52 -11.41 -14.93
CA GLY A 226 -8.98 -12.78 -14.88
C GLY A 226 -10.15 -13.04 -13.93
N THR A 227 -10.82 -12.00 -13.43
CA THR A 227 -11.95 -12.15 -12.51
C THR A 227 -13.07 -12.98 -13.11
N SER A 228 -13.36 -12.76 -14.40
CA SER A 228 -14.41 -13.48 -15.14
C SER A 228 -14.08 -14.96 -15.42
N TYR A 229 -12.81 -15.35 -15.28
CA TYR A 229 -12.36 -16.72 -15.57
C TYR A 229 -12.16 -17.56 -14.30
N GLN A 230 -12.60 -17.05 -13.15
CA GLN A 230 -12.48 -17.80 -11.90
C GLN A 230 -13.42 -18.99 -11.88
N MET A 231 -12.88 -20.16 -11.55
CA MET A 231 -13.64 -21.37 -11.30
C MET A 231 -14.23 -21.32 -9.87
N THR A 232 -15.31 -20.60 -9.71
CA THR A 232 -16.04 -20.47 -8.45
C THR A 232 -17.41 -21.13 -8.57
N VAL A 233 -18.06 -21.40 -7.42
CA VAL A 233 -19.43 -21.93 -7.36
C VAL A 233 -20.43 -20.97 -8.04
N THR A 234 -20.12 -19.67 -8.01
CA THR A 234 -20.92 -18.61 -8.63
C THR A 234 -20.33 -18.27 -10.00
N ASP A 235 -21.17 -18.15 -11.01
CA ASP A 235 -20.77 -17.63 -12.32
C ASP A 235 -20.39 -16.14 -12.21
N MET A 236 -19.09 -15.85 -12.36
CA MET A 236 -18.54 -14.50 -12.26
C MET A 236 -18.49 -13.78 -13.61
N THR A 237 -18.84 -14.45 -14.73
CA THR A 237 -18.75 -13.84 -16.06
C THR A 237 -19.77 -12.73 -16.28
N SER A 238 -20.96 -12.89 -15.71
CA SER A 238 -22.08 -11.93 -15.82
C SER A 238 -22.41 -11.24 -14.50
N TYR A 239 -21.67 -11.57 -13.41
CA TYR A 239 -22.00 -11.05 -12.08
C TYR A 239 -21.78 -9.55 -11.99
N ARG A 240 -22.78 -8.85 -11.48
CA ARG A 240 -22.69 -7.42 -11.11
C ARG A 240 -23.29 -7.23 -9.73
N GLN A 241 -22.55 -6.52 -8.87
CA GLN A 241 -23.04 -6.21 -7.53
C GLN A 241 -24.25 -5.27 -7.62
N PRO A 242 -25.41 -5.63 -7.02
CA PRO A 242 -26.57 -4.75 -7.01
C PRO A 242 -26.30 -3.43 -6.29
N LEU A 243 -26.68 -2.30 -6.90
CA LEU A 243 -26.50 -0.98 -6.30
C LEU A 243 -27.27 -0.80 -4.99
N SER A 244 -28.39 -1.53 -4.82
CA SER A 244 -29.17 -1.56 -3.55
C SER A 244 -28.34 -2.00 -2.34
N ASN A 245 -27.30 -2.80 -2.57
CA ASN A 245 -26.41 -3.29 -1.52
C ASN A 245 -25.31 -2.29 -1.14
N LEU A 246 -25.07 -1.24 -1.96
CA LEU A 246 -23.87 -0.39 -1.83
C LEU A 246 -23.76 0.26 -0.46
N ALA A 247 -24.83 0.91 0.00
CA ALA A 247 -24.80 1.65 1.27
C ALA A 247 -24.53 0.72 2.47
N LEU A 248 -25.18 -0.46 2.49
CA LEU A 248 -24.98 -1.43 3.55
C LEU A 248 -23.61 -2.10 3.48
N THR A 249 -23.11 -2.37 2.26
CA THR A 249 -21.75 -2.89 2.07
C THR A 249 -20.72 -1.91 2.62
N VAL A 250 -20.84 -0.61 2.30
CA VAL A 250 -19.97 0.43 2.86
C VAL A 250 -20.07 0.48 4.39
N ALA A 251 -21.28 0.40 4.94
CA ALA A 251 -21.49 0.37 6.39
C ALA A 251 -20.81 -0.85 7.03
N TYR A 252 -20.86 -2.02 6.42
CA TYR A 252 -20.14 -3.21 6.90
C TYR A 252 -18.63 -3.06 6.81
N TYR A 253 -18.09 -2.52 5.71
CA TYR A 253 -16.65 -2.27 5.62
C TYR A 253 -16.14 -1.30 6.68
N LEU A 254 -16.97 -0.38 7.15
CA LEU A 254 -16.61 0.60 8.16
C LEU A 254 -16.91 0.14 9.59
N PHE A 255 -18.07 -0.47 9.84
CA PHE A 255 -18.64 -0.63 11.18
C PHE A 255 -19.08 -2.05 11.53
N LEU A 256 -18.82 -3.07 10.69
CA LEU A 256 -19.22 -4.46 11.03
C LEU A 256 -18.64 -4.82 12.40
N PRO A 257 -19.49 -5.28 13.37
CA PRO A 257 -19.01 -5.63 14.70
C PRO A 257 -18.00 -6.78 14.65
N LEU A 258 -17.06 -6.81 15.60
CA LEU A 258 -16.18 -7.96 15.78
C LEU A 258 -16.94 -9.12 16.42
N ARG A 259 -16.66 -10.33 15.95
CA ARG A 259 -17.11 -11.55 16.57
C ARG A 259 -15.92 -12.29 17.18
N PHE A 260 -15.87 -12.36 18.52
CA PHE A 260 -14.82 -13.05 19.23
C PHE A 260 -15.11 -14.55 19.36
N THR A 261 -14.05 -15.35 19.42
CA THR A 261 -14.06 -16.80 19.63
C THR A 261 -12.96 -17.21 20.57
N ASP A 262 -13.09 -18.38 21.20
CA ASP A 262 -12.12 -18.92 22.16
C ASP A 262 -10.87 -19.51 21.48
N ALA A 263 -10.96 -19.82 20.18
CA ALA A 263 -9.85 -20.37 19.40
C ALA A 263 -9.06 -19.27 18.67
N PHE A 264 -7.74 -19.47 18.57
CA PHE A 264 -6.89 -18.59 17.73
C PHE A 264 -7.41 -18.54 16.28
N PRO A 265 -7.49 -17.37 15.64
CA PRO A 265 -6.96 -16.05 16.02
C PRO A 265 -7.89 -15.19 16.90
N PHE A 266 -8.78 -15.78 17.66
CA PHE A 266 -9.74 -15.15 18.59
C PHE A 266 -10.80 -14.25 17.91
N LEU A 267 -10.83 -14.25 16.61
CA LEU A 267 -11.77 -13.51 15.76
C LEU A 267 -12.38 -14.47 14.73
N ALA A 268 -13.70 -14.52 14.65
CA ALA A 268 -14.40 -15.24 13.62
C ALA A 268 -14.88 -14.30 12.50
N VAL A 269 -15.14 -14.90 11.35
CA VAL A 269 -15.86 -14.22 10.28
C VAL A 269 -17.26 -13.87 10.76
N ASN A 270 -17.64 -12.62 10.59
CA ASN A 270 -18.99 -12.15 10.91
C ASN A 270 -19.84 -12.14 9.64
N PRO A 271 -21.04 -12.76 9.67
CA PRO A 271 -21.95 -12.68 8.54
C PRO A 271 -22.35 -11.23 8.27
N ALA A 272 -22.37 -10.85 7.00
CA ALA A 272 -22.77 -9.54 6.54
C ALA A 272 -23.96 -9.69 5.56
N PRO A 273 -25.18 -9.95 6.07
CA PRO A 273 -26.34 -10.19 5.23
C PRO A 273 -26.70 -8.96 4.39
N LEU A 274 -27.00 -9.18 3.12
CA LEU A 274 -27.39 -8.14 2.17
C LEU A 274 -28.87 -8.26 1.80
N PRO A 275 -29.55 -7.12 1.49
CA PRO A 275 -30.97 -7.12 1.11
C PRO A 275 -31.26 -7.94 -0.16
N THR A 276 -30.35 -7.89 -1.12
CA THR A 276 -30.40 -8.70 -2.33
C THR A 276 -29.14 -9.56 -2.41
N TRP A 277 -29.28 -10.74 -3.03
CA TRP A 277 -28.11 -11.61 -3.17
C TRP A 277 -26.93 -10.87 -3.81
N GLY A 278 -25.79 -11.02 -3.21
CA GLY A 278 -24.55 -10.41 -3.66
C GLY A 278 -23.35 -11.10 -3.03
N PHE A 279 -22.21 -11.02 -3.72
CA PHE A 279 -20.97 -11.56 -3.19
C PHE A 279 -20.43 -10.65 -2.10
N THR A 280 -20.14 -11.20 -0.93
CA THR A 280 -19.48 -10.51 0.17
C THR A 280 -18.18 -11.22 0.52
N GLU A 281 -17.12 -10.44 0.72
CA GLU A 281 -15.88 -10.96 1.28
C GLU A 281 -16.09 -11.34 2.75
N ALA A 282 -15.44 -12.42 3.17
CA ALA A 282 -15.45 -12.84 4.56
C ALA A 282 -14.65 -11.85 5.40
N MET A 283 -15.31 -11.12 6.31
CA MET A 283 -14.70 -10.09 7.16
C MET A 283 -14.83 -10.43 8.64
N PRO A 284 -13.76 -10.28 9.44
CA PRO A 284 -13.87 -10.42 10.90
C PRO A 284 -14.53 -9.20 11.55
N GLY A 285 -14.50 -8.04 10.90
CA GLY A 285 -15.10 -6.78 11.35
C GLY A 285 -14.81 -5.63 10.39
N GLY A 286 -15.44 -4.50 10.64
CA GLY A 286 -15.24 -3.26 9.87
C GLY A 286 -13.97 -2.50 10.29
N LEU A 287 -13.58 -1.52 9.48
CA LEU A 287 -12.36 -0.72 9.69
C LEU A 287 -12.31 -0.10 11.10
N PHE A 288 -13.39 0.57 11.51
CA PHE A 288 -13.44 1.28 12.79
C PHE A 288 -13.62 0.36 14.00
N THR A 289 -14.09 -0.86 13.79
CA THR A 289 -14.20 -1.86 14.86
C THR A 289 -12.89 -2.61 15.08
N ILE A 290 -12.14 -2.90 14.00
CA ILE A 290 -10.81 -3.53 14.09
C ILE A 290 -9.76 -2.51 14.54
N ALA A 291 -9.85 -1.27 14.06
CA ALA A 291 -8.87 -0.22 14.26
C ALA A 291 -9.53 1.09 14.74
N PRO A 292 -10.10 1.14 15.96
CA PRO A 292 -10.88 2.28 16.44
C PRO A 292 -10.07 3.58 16.47
N LEU A 293 -8.75 3.51 16.63
CA LEU A 293 -7.88 4.69 16.58
C LEU A 293 -7.91 5.41 15.22
N THR A 294 -8.30 4.73 14.15
CA THR A 294 -8.47 5.36 12.82
C THR A 294 -9.59 6.40 12.80
N LEU A 295 -10.55 6.34 13.74
CA LEU A 295 -11.55 7.40 13.93
C LEU A 295 -10.89 8.75 14.26
N ALA A 296 -9.71 8.76 14.87
CA ALA A 296 -8.97 9.99 15.12
C ALA A 296 -8.63 10.77 13.82
N ALA A 297 -8.56 10.07 12.67
CA ALA A 297 -8.38 10.72 11.38
C ALA A 297 -9.53 11.68 11.03
N LEU A 298 -10.75 11.41 11.52
CA LEU A 298 -11.89 12.31 11.33
C LEU A 298 -11.71 13.67 12.03
N ALA A 299 -10.85 13.73 13.04
CA ALA A 299 -10.49 14.98 13.71
C ALA A 299 -9.45 15.82 12.94
N CYS A 300 -8.74 15.24 11.96
CA CYS A 300 -7.68 15.93 11.22
C CYS A 300 -8.09 17.25 10.59
N PRO A 301 -9.27 17.40 9.93
CA PRO A 301 -9.69 18.68 9.36
C PRO A 301 -9.88 19.78 10.41
N PHE A 302 -10.36 19.42 11.61
CA PHE A 302 -10.57 20.36 12.73
C PHE A 302 -9.22 20.76 13.33
N LEU A 303 -8.32 19.81 13.54
CA LEU A 303 -6.96 20.05 14.03
C LEU A 303 -6.18 20.93 13.05
N TYR A 304 -6.29 20.68 11.76
CA TYR A 304 -5.67 21.48 10.71
C TYR A 304 -6.13 22.97 10.79
N ARG A 305 -7.44 23.20 10.85
CA ARG A 305 -8.00 24.56 10.98
C ARG A 305 -7.48 25.28 12.23
N ARG A 306 -7.41 24.56 13.36
CA ARG A 306 -6.91 25.09 14.63
C ARG A 306 -5.43 25.43 14.57
N MET A 307 -4.60 24.56 14.00
CA MET A 307 -3.15 24.76 13.87
C MET A 307 -2.84 25.88 12.87
N ARG A 308 -3.59 25.98 11.79
CA ARG A 308 -3.48 27.08 10.82
C ARG A 308 -3.76 28.45 11.48
N LYS A 309 -4.80 28.54 12.30
CA LYS A 309 -5.13 29.75 13.07
C LYS A 309 -4.03 30.12 14.09
N ALA A 310 -3.32 29.12 14.62
CA ALA A 310 -2.23 29.33 15.58
C ALA A 310 -0.87 29.65 14.91
N GLY A 311 -0.82 29.86 13.58
CA GLY A 311 0.43 30.13 12.85
C GLY A 311 1.42 28.96 12.81
N ARG A 312 1.00 27.77 13.25
CA ARG A 312 1.82 26.54 13.30
C ARG A 312 1.63 25.70 12.04
N THR A 313 1.64 26.34 10.89
CA THR A 313 1.45 25.64 9.61
C THR A 313 2.75 25.05 9.08
N ASN A 314 3.15 23.91 9.62
CA ASN A 314 3.80 22.91 8.76
C ASN A 314 2.67 22.02 8.22
N THR A 315 2.23 22.28 7.02
CA THR A 315 1.13 21.61 6.30
C THR A 315 1.32 20.10 6.19
N TRP A 316 2.51 19.60 6.36
CA TRP A 316 2.94 18.21 6.32
C TRP A 316 2.52 17.36 7.52
N LEU A 317 2.15 17.99 8.63
CA LEU A 317 1.83 17.28 9.87
C LEU A 317 0.39 16.77 9.92
N LEU A 318 -0.42 17.12 8.93
CA LEU A 318 -1.87 16.91 8.96
C LEU A 318 -2.43 16.19 7.71
N LEU A 319 -1.59 15.93 6.73
CA LEU A 319 -1.85 15.05 5.60
C LEU A 319 -1.17 13.71 5.82
#